data_6fc9d65736c3c665185aa826740771bc
#
_entry.id   6fc9d65736c3c665185aa826740771bc
#
_cell.length_a   1.000
_cell.length_b   1.000
_cell.length_c   1.000
_cell.angle_alpha   90.00
_cell.angle_beta   90.00
_cell.angle_gamma   90.00
#
_symmetry.space_group_name_H-M   'P 1'
#
loop_
_entity.id
_entity.type
_entity.pdbx_description
1 polymer ?
#
loop_
_entity_poly.entity_id
_entity_poly.type
_entity_poly.pdbx_seq_one_letter_code
_entity_poly.pdbx_strand_id
1 'polypeptide(L)'
;DVYKKEFTAKVLECRESKKGYEIILNQTAFYPEGGGQPSDTGILGGINVKEVHEKDGELIHYTDGPLEVGMDVIGKINWGRRFDLMQQHIVSGLVHEAFGYDNVGFHMGSDVITIDFSGMLDEEQMAEIEAKANQIIWENQEVEIFYPTEEELKNLDYRSKKELSGWVRIVRFP
;
A
#
# COMPACT_ATOMS: atom_id res chain seq x y z
N ASP A 1 6.81 6.73 6.93
CA ASP A 1 6.37 5.94 8.11
C ASP A 1 4.99 5.35 7.83
N VAL A 2 4.92 4.02 7.68
CA VAL A 2 3.69 3.28 7.35
C VAL A 2 2.67 3.27 8.49
N TYR A 3 3.12 3.51 9.71
CA TYR A 3 2.26 3.58 10.91
C TYR A 3 1.72 4.99 11.20
N LYS A 4 2.05 5.96 10.35
CA LYS A 4 1.59 7.33 10.53
C LYS A 4 0.09 7.43 10.22
N LYS A 5 -0.71 7.69 11.25
CA LYS A 5 -2.17 7.77 11.18
C LYS A 5 -2.70 9.17 10.90
N GLU A 6 -1.92 10.18 11.30
CA GLU A 6 -2.28 11.59 11.18
C GLU A 6 -1.05 12.41 10.74
N PHE A 7 -1.26 13.42 9.91
CA PHE A 7 -0.21 14.32 9.45
C PHE A 7 -0.77 15.70 9.15
N THR A 8 0.11 16.69 9.11
CA THR A 8 -0.22 18.04 8.65
C THR A 8 0.35 18.26 7.25
N ALA A 9 -0.36 19.00 6.43
CA ALA A 9 0.07 19.36 5.09
C ALA A 9 -0.50 20.71 4.68
N LYS A 10 0.11 21.31 3.64
CA LYS A 10 -0.41 22.50 2.97
C LYS A 10 -1.02 22.12 1.63
N VAL A 11 -2.21 22.65 1.33
CA VAL A 11 -2.85 22.51 0.03
C VAL A 11 -2.09 23.33 -1.01
N LEU A 12 -1.53 22.66 -2.02
CA LEU A 12 -0.84 23.30 -3.14
C LEU A 12 -1.80 23.60 -4.28
N GLU A 13 -2.71 22.68 -4.58
CA GLU A 13 -3.69 22.82 -5.65
C GLU A 13 -5.04 22.20 -5.26
N CYS A 14 -6.11 22.75 -5.82
CA CYS A 14 -7.46 22.23 -5.74
C CYS A 14 -8.14 22.45 -7.08
N ARG A 15 -8.59 21.37 -7.72
CA ARG A 15 -9.27 21.41 -9.03
C ARG A 15 -10.57 20.61 -8.97
N GLU A 16 -11.62 21.12 -9.60
CA GLU A 16 -12.86 20.34 -9.78
C GLU A 16 -12.63 19.27 -10.84
N SER A 17 -13.18 18.07 -10.63
CA SER A 17 -13.08 16.93 -11.52
C SER A 17 -14.38 16.13 -11.58
N LYS A 18 -14.47 15.16 -12.51
CA LYS A 18 -15.64 14.26 -12.60
C LYS A 18 -15.84 13.38 -11.36
N LYS A 19 -14.78 13.17 -10.55
CA LYS A 19 -14.80 12.36 -9.31
C LYS A 19 -15.02 13.19 -8.04
N GLY A 20 -15.21 14.49 -8.16
CA GLY A 20 -15.26 15.47 -7.08
C GLY A 20 -14.14 16.49 -7.22
N TYR A 21 -13.22 16.57 -6.27
CA TYR A 21 -12.10 17.50 -6.31
C TYR A 21 -10.78 16.75 -6.27
N GLU A 22 -9.80 17.24 -7.00
CA GLU A 22 -8.41 16.81 -7.02
C GLU A 22 -7.59 17.75 -6.15
N ILE A 23 -7.00 17.22 -5.09
CA ILE A 23 -6.19 17.98 -4.13
C ILE A 23 -4.74 17.51 -4.22
N ILE A 24 -3.82 18.45 -4.42
CA ILE A 24 -2.36 18.21 -4.34
C ILE A 24 -1.83 18.86 -3.06
N LEU A 25 -1.01 18.13 -2.33
CA LEU A 25 -0.43 18.54 -1.06
C LEU A 25 1.09 18.64 -1.18
N ASN A 26 1.72 19.46 -0.33
CA ASN A 26 3.18 19.53 -0.23
C ASN A 26 3.80 18.25 0.36
N GLN A 27 3.02 17.49 1.13
CA GLN A 27 3.38 16.17 1.68
C GLN A 27 2.12 15.40 2.04
N THR A 28 2.21 14.07 2.03
CA THR A 28 1.11 13.21 2.42
C THR A 28 1.59 11.92 3.07
N ALA A 29 0.75 11.33 3.92
CA ALA A 29 0.92 9.97 4.43
C ALA A 29 -0.13 9.00 3.84
N PHE A 30 -1.04 9.48 2.98
CA PHE A 30 -1.94 8.62 2.22
C PHE A 30 -1.16 7.80 1.20
N TYR A 31 -1.38 6.50 1.18
CA TYR A 31 -0.78 5.58 0.20
C TYR A 31 -1.60 5.61 -1.10
N PRO A 32 -0.98 5.85 -2.26
CA PRO A 32 -1.68 5.85 -3.55
C PRO A 32 -2.01 4.43 -4.00
N GLU A 33 -2.99 4.30 -4.88
CA GLU A 33 -3.26 3.05 -5.58
C GLU A 33 -2.06 2.62 -6.41
N GLY A 34 -1.69 1.36 -6.31
CA GLY A 34 -0.57 0.82 -7.10
C GLY A 34 -0.36 -0.67 -6.90
N GLY A 35 0.06 -1.37 -7.96
CA GLY A 35 0.39 -2.79 -7.91
C GLY A 35 -0.76 -3.72 -7.54
N GLY A 36 -2.02 -3.31 -7.75
CA GLY A 36 -3.23 -4.04 -7.35
C GLY A 36 -3.69 -3.75 -5.91
N GLN A 37 -2.93 -2.95 -5.16
CA GLN A 37 -3.36 -2.47 -3.85
C GLN A 37 -4.17 -1.19 -4.01
N PRO A 38 -5.41 -1.13 -3.46
CA PRO A 38 -6.20 0.10 -3.45
C PRO A 38 -5.52 1.18 -2.61
N SER A 39 -5.83 2.44 -2.92
CA SER A 39 -5.38 3.57 -2.14
C SER A 39 -5.95 3.59 -0.73
N ASP A 40 -5.29 4.33 0.14
CA ASP A 40 -5.90 4.74 1.39
C ASP A 40 -7.14 5.59 1.18
N THR A 41 -7.97 5.58 2.19
CA THR A 41 -9.08 6.52 2.39
C THR A 41 -8.91 7.22 3.72
N GLY A 42 -9.68 8.28 3.96
CA GLY A 42 -9.65 8.99 5.24
C GLY A 42 -10.25 10.37 5.17
N ILE A 43 -9.77 11.27 6.03
CA ILE A 43 -10.25 12.66 6.13
C ILE A 43 -9.08 13.60 5.90
N LEU A 44 -9.30 14.64 5.11
CA LEU A 44 -8.32 15.70 4.84
C LEU A 44 -9.02 17.05 5.04
N GLY A 45 -8.59 17.82 6.04
CA GLY A 45 -9.21 19.13 6.33
C GLY A 45 -10.71 19.05 6.63
N GLY A 46 -11.22 17.93 7.15
CA GLY A 46 -12.64 17.70 7.42
C GLY A 46 -13.43 17.11 6.24
N ILE A 47 -12.82 16.88 5.09
CA ILE A 47 -13.42 16.35 3.87
C ILE A 47 -12.97 14.92 3.64
N ASN A 48 -13.84 14.04 3.09
CA ASN A 48 -13.46 12.65 2.82
C ASN A 48 -12.50 12.56 1.63
N VAL A 49 -11.44 11.79 1.81
CA VAL A 49 -10.56 11.29 0.75
C VAL A 49 -11.07 9.93 0.32
N LYS A 50 -11.49 9.81 -0.93
CA LYS A 50 -12.05 8.58 -1.52
C LYS A 50 -10.98 7.70 -2.12
N GLU A 51 -10.05 8.31 -2.84
CA GLU A 51 -8.99 7.65 -3.58
C GLU A 51 -7.74 8.54 -3.57
N VAL A 52 -6.59 7.92 -3.73
CA VAL A 52 -5.32 8.61 -3.96
C VAL A 52 -4.60 7.91 -5.10
N HIS A 53 -4.17 8.67 -6.10
CA HIS A 53 -3.44 8.15 -7.27
C HIS A 53 -2.14 8.90 -7.49
N GLU A 54 -1.17 8.23 -8.06
CA GLU A 54 0.05 8.85 -8.54
C GLU A 54 -0.07 9.09 -10.06
N LYS A 55 0.15 10.31 -10.48
CA LYS A 55 0.19 10.69 -11.89
C LYS A 55 1.31 11.68 -12.13
N ASP A 56 2.20 11.34 -13.05
CA ASP A 56 3.34 12.18 -13.45
C ASP A 56 4.25 12.60 -12.25
N GLY A 57 4.34 11.72 -11.22
CA GLY A 57 5.13 11.97 -10.01
C GLY A 57 4.40 12.79 -8.93
N GLU A 58 3.15 13.18 -9.16
CA GLU A 58 2.32 13.89 -8.20
C GLU A 58 1.28 12.96 -7.56
N LEU A 59 1.05 13.14 -6.25
CA LEU A 59 0.02 12.41 -5.52
C LEU A 59 -1.27 13.22 -5.47
N ILE A 60 -2.29 12.74 -6.19
CA ILE A 60 -3.60 13.38 -6.32
C ILE A 60 -4.59 12.71 -5.37
N HIS A 61 -5.16 13.50 -4.46
CA HIS A 61 -6.18 13.07 -3.51
C HIS A 61 -7.56 13.44 -4.05
N TYR A 62 -8.41 12.44 -4.34
CA TYR A 62 -9.79 12.66 -4.78
C TYR A 62 -10.71 12.81 -3.57
N THR A 63 -11.34 13.97 -3.44
CA THR A 63 -12.16 14.34 -2.30
C THR A 63 -13.60 14.64 -2.69
N ASP A 64 -14.51 14.62 -1.72
CA ASP A 64 -15.93 14.95 -1.95
C ASP A 64 -16.25 16.47 -1.85
N GLY A 65 -15.27 17.28 -1.45
CA GLY A 65 -15.40 18.73 -1.37
C GLY A 65 -14.07 19.45 -1.65
N PRO A 66 -14.11 20.76 -1.88
CA PRO A 66 -12.93 21.56 -2.13
C PRO A 66 -12.16 21.91 -0.85
N LEU A 67 -10.88 22.21 -1.00
CA LEU A 67 -10.04 22.84 0.02
C LEU A 67 -9.40 24.10 -0.54
N GLU A 68 -9.22 25.10 0.29
CA GLU A 68 -8.62 26.39 -0.11
C GLU A 68 -7.11 26.21 -0.33
N VAL A 69 -6.61 26.66 -1.48
CA VAL A 69 -5.18 26.64 -1.80
C VAL A 69 -4.40 27.52 -0.81
N GLY A 70 -3.28 27.00 -0.32
CA GLY A 70 -2.46 27.62 0.71
C GLY A 70 -2.90 27.31 2.15
N MET A 71 -4.05 26.68 2.35
CA MET A 71 -4.54 26.28 3.68
C MET A 71 -3.67 25.16 4.27
N ASP A 72 -3.41 25.23 5.58
CA ASP A 72 -2.83 24.14 6.34
C ASP A 72 -3.96 23.19 6.78
N VAL A 73 -3.80 21.91 6.51
CA VAL A 73 -4.81 20.87 6.76
C VAL A 73 -4.24 19.72 7.56
N ILE A 74 -5.11 19.02 8.27
CA ILE A 74 -4.79 17.77 8.96
C ILE A 74 -5.37 16.64 8.12
N GLY A 75 -4.51 15.68 7.74
CA GLY A 75 -4.88 14.41 7.13
C GLY A 75 -4.97 13.31 8.18
N LYS A 76 -6.07 12.54 8.17
CA LYS A 76 -6.31 11.38 9.03
C LYS A 76 -6.61 10.16 8.17
N ILE A 77 -5.74 9.16 8.25
CA ILE A 77 -5.89 7.93 7.47
C ILE A 77 -6.93 7.03 8.12
N ASN A 78 -7.78 6.38 7.30
CA ASN A 78 -8.61 5.27 7.75
C ASN A 78 -7.69 4.10 8.15
N TRP A 79 -7.32 4.07 9.43
CA TRP A 79 -6.33 3.14 9.94
C TRP A 79 -6.78 1.68 9.87
N GLY A 80 -8.07 1.40 10.10
CA GLY A 80 -8.61 0.04 9.96
C GLY A 80 -8.33 -0.51 8.57
N ARG A 81 -8.72 0.24 7.53
CA ARG A 81 -8.44 -0.12 6.14
C ARG A 81 -6.95 -0.27 5.83
N ARG A 82 -6.10 0.69 6.26
CA ARG A 82 -4.65 0.61 6.06
C ARG A 82 -4.07 -0.64 6.68
N PHE A 83 -4.46 -0.97 7.91
CA PHE A 83 -3.95 -2.11 8.65
C PHE A 83 -4.38 -3.43 8.01
N ASP A 84 -5.64 -3.54 7.59
CA ASP A 84 -6.14 -4.71 6.85
C ASP A 84 -5.33 -4.94 5.56
N LEU A 85 -5.07 -3.88 4.79
CA LEU A 85 -4.26 -3.96 3.58
C LEU A 85 -2.81 -4.37 3.86
N MET A 86 -2.21 -3.90 4.95
CA MET A 86 -0.84 -4.27 5.34
C MET A 86 -0.69 -5.77 5.65
N GLN A 87 -1.68 -6.40 6.26
CA GLN A 87 -1.66 -7.82 6.63
C GLN A 87 -1.68 -8.76 5.41
N GLN A 88 -2.19 -8.31 4.27
CA GLN A 88 -2.40 -9.15 3.08
C GLN A 88 -1.11 -9.53 2.33
N HIS A 89 -0.01 -8.83 2.56
CA HIS A 89 1.24 -9.06 1.82
C HIS A 89 1.97 -10.35 2.23
N ILE A 90 1.72 -10.88 3.42
CA ILE A 90 2.40 -12.07 3.96
C ILE A 90 2.12 -13.31 3.10
N VAL A 91 0.86 -13.56 2.75
CA VAL A 91 0.44 -14.77 2.02
C VAL A 91 1.17 -14.93 0.68
N SER A 92 1.31 -13.84 -0.07
CA SER A 92 2.01 -13.86 -1.37
C SER A 92 3.48 -14.27 -1.25
N GLY A 93 4.16 -13.82 -0.18
CA GLY A 93 5.54 -14.19 0.13
C GLY A 93 5.66 -15.67 0.46
N LEU A 94 4.81 -16.17 1.35
CA LEU A 94 4.82 -17.57 1.80
C LEU A 94 4.57 -18.56 0.66
N VAL A 95 3.63 -18.28 -0.23
CA VAL A 95 3.35 -19.14 -1.39
C VAL A 95 4.55 -19.21 -2.33
N HIS A 96 5.22 -18.08 -2.57
CA HIS A 96 6.41 -18.07 -3.39
C HIS A 96 7.57 -18.83 -2.75
N GLU A 97 7.82 -18.64 -1.47
CA GLU A 97 8.88 -19.32 -0.74
C GLU A 97 8.66 -20.84 -0.71
N ALA A 98 7.44 -21.27 -0.40
CA ALA A 98 7.13 -22.70 -0.25
C ALA A 98 7.06 -23.45 -1.58
N PHE A 99 6.53 -22.83 -2.65
CA PHE A 99 6.17 -23.51 -3.89
C PHE A 99 6.79 -22.88 -5.15
N GLY A 100 7.49 -21.77 -5.03
CA GLY A 100 8.09 -21.06 -6.17
C GLY A 100 7.05 -20.40 -7.10
N TYR A 101 5.79 -20.27 -6.67
CA TYR A 101 4.75 -19.66 -7.50
C TYR A 101 4.74 -18.14 -7.35
N ASP A 102 4.69 -17.47 -8.50
CA ASP A 102 4.59 -16.02 -8.55
C ASP A 102 3.15 -15.55 -8.41
N ASN A 103 2.97 -14.43 -7.70
CA ASN A 103 1.73 -13.70 -7.70
C ASN A 103 1.54 -13.03 -9.06
N VAL A 104 0.54 -13.47 -9.83
CA VAL A 104 0.21 -12.96 -11.16
C VAL A 104 -1.03 -12.07 -11.18
N GLY A 105 -1.86 -12.12 -10.13
CA GLY A 105 -3.04 -11.28 -9.92
C GLY A 105 -3.27 -10.98 -8.46
N PHE A 106 -3.78 -9.79 -8.17
CA PHE A 106 -4.12 -9.36 -6.83
C PHE A 106 -5.33 -8.43 -6.91
N HIS A 107 -6.40 -8.79 -6.24
CA HIS A 107 -7.61 -8.00 -6.22
C HIS A 107 -8.17 -7.93 -4.79
N MET A 108 -8.34 -6.71 -4.29
CA MET A 108 -8.95 -6.43 -2.99
C MET A 108 -10.40 -6.01 -3.18
N GLY A 109 -11.31 -6.93 -2.90
CA GLY A 109 -12.73 -6.64 -2.78
C GLY A 109 -13.08 -6.03 -1.42
N SER A 110 -14.38 -5.71 -1.22
CA SER A 110 -14.89 -5.23 0.07
C SER A 110 -14.88 -6.31 1.16
N ASP A 111 -15.12 -7.56 0.78
CA ASP A 111 -15.34 -8.67 1.70
C ASP A 111 -14.27 -9.75 1.61
N VAL A 112 -13.67 -9.90 0.44
CA VAL A 112 -12.64 -10.91 0.17
C VAL A 112 -11.52 -10.33 -0.66
N ILE A 113 -10.34 -10.90 -0.49
CA ILE A 113 -9.16 -10.63 -1.29
C ILE A 113 -8.86 -11.88 -2.08
N THR A 114 -8.63 -11.72 -3.38
CA THR A 114 -8.18 -12.81 -4.24
C THR A 114 -6.74 -12.58 -4.66
N ILE A 115 -5.96 -13.65 -4.62
CA ILE A 115 -4.57 -13.67 -5.07
C ILE A 115 -4.46 -14.79 -6.09
N ASP A 116 -4.04 -14.46 -7.31
CA ASP A 116 -3.81 -15.43 -8.36
C ASP A 116 -2.32 -15.78 -8.43
N PHE A 117 -2.01 -17.06 -8.49
CA PHE A 117 -0.65 -17.56 -8.58
C PHE A 117 -0.38 -18.24 -9.92
N SER A 118 0.88 -18.30 -10.32
CA SER A 118 1.33 -18.98 -11.54
C SER A 118 1.23 -20.51 -11.50
N GLY A 119 0.85 -21.07 -10.35
CA GLY A 119 0.66 -22.50 -10.11
C GLY A 119 -0.61 -22.79 -9.34
N MET A 120 -1.02 -24.05 -9.30
CA MET A 120 -2.21 -24.50 -8.55
C MET A 120 -1.78 -25.00 -7.18
N LEU A 121 -2.50 -24.56 -6.16
CA LEU A 121 -2.38 -25.06 -4.79
C LEU A 121 -3.53 -26.04 -4.54
N ASP A 122 -3.22 -27.17 -3.92
CA ASP A 122 -4.22 -28.09 -3.39
C ASP A 122 -4.67 -27.65 -1.98
N GLU A 123 -5.66 -28.33 -1.43
CA GLU A 123 -6.24 -28.00 -0.12
C GLU A 123 -5.23 -28.14 1.03
N GLU A 124 -4.32 -29.12 0.96
CA GLU A 124 -3.28 -29.33 1.98
C GLU A 124 -2.25 -28.22 1.95
N GLN A 125 -1.80 -27.82 0.77
CA GLN A 125 -0.88 -26.69 0.56
C GLN A 125 -1.50 -25.36 1.00
N MET A 126 -2.78 -25.13 0.72
CA MET A 126 -3.50 -23.94 1.20
C MET A 126 -3.59 -23.92 2.72
N ALA A 127 -3.89 -25.05 3.36
CA ALA A 127 -3.95 -25.14 4.81
C ALA A 127 -2.57 -24.91 5.46
N GLU A 128 -1.48 -25.37 4.84
CA GLU A 128 -0.12 -25.12 5.29
C GLU A 128 0.22 -23.62 5.25
N ILE A 129 -0.09 -22.92 4.15
CA ILE A 129 0.13 -21.49 4.02
C ILE A 129 -0.70 -20.69 5.02
N GLU A 130 -1.97 -21.06 5.22
CA GLU A 130 -2.84 -20.43 6.22
C GLU A 130 -2.26 -20.59 7.64
N ALA A 131 -1.81 -21.76 7.99
CA ALA A 131 -1.21 -22.03 9.30
C ALA A 131 0.07 -21.20 9.50
N LYS A 132 0.96 -21.13 8.50
CA LYS A 132 2.18 -20.31 8.56
C LYS A 132 1.87 -18.82 8.65
N ALA A 133 0.93 -18.31 7.88
CA ALA A 133 0.53 -16.92 7.93
C ALA A 133 -0.01 -16.54 9.32
N ASN A 134 -0.90 -17.37 9.88
CA ASN A 134 -1.41 -17.17 11.22
C ASN A 134 -0.32 -17.25 12.29
N GLN A 135 0.64 -18.15 12.15
CA GLN A 135 1.78 -18.26 13.08
C GLN A 135 2.59 -16.96 13.10
N ILE A 136 2.95 -16.41 11.95
CA ILE A 136 3.69 -15.14 11.84
C ILE A 136 2.93 -14.00 12.54
N ILE A 137 1.61 -13.95 12.35
CA ILE A 137 0.75 -12.95 12.99
C ILE A 137 0.74 -13.12 14.52
N TRP A 138 0.58 -14.35 15.01
CA TRP A 138 0.53 -14.64 16.46
C TRP A 138 1.89 -14.39 17.15
N GLU A 139 2.99 -14.66 16.46
CA GLU A 139 4.33 -14.38 16.95
C GLU A 139 4.64 -12.87 16.95
N ASN A 140 3.80 -12.06 16.30
CA ASN A 140 3.95 -10.61 16.20
C ASN A 140 5.36 -10.22 15.70
N GLN A 141 5.82 -10.89 14.65
CA GLN A 141 7.17 -10.70 14.12
C GLN A 141 7.34 -9.29 13.56
N GLU A 142 8.51 -8.71 13.78
CA GLU A 142 8.82 -7.36 13.32
C GLU A 142 9.12 -7.36 11.81
N VAL A 143 8.41 -6.50 11.08
CA VAL A 143 8.64 -6.29 9.66
C VAL A 143 9.70 -5.21 9.48
N GLU A 144 10.81 -5.53 8.84
CA GLU A 144 11.86 -4.56 8.54
C GLU A 144 11.53 -3.74 7.30
N ILE A 145 11.68 -2.43 7.40
CA ILE A 145 11.54 -1.50 6.26
C ILE A 145 12.82 -0.69 6.16
N PHE A 146 13.50 -0.79 5.02
CA PHE A 146 14.75 -0.08 4.80
C PHE A 146 14.90 0.38 3.34
N TYR A 147 15.85 1.26 3.12
CA TYR A 147 16.15 1.84 1.81
C TYR A 147 17.62 1.55 1.48
N PRO A 148 17.89 0.46 0.74
CA PRO A 148 19.25 0.11 0.38
C PRO A 148 19.86 1.11 -0.60
N THR A 149 21.18 1.24 -0.56
CA THR A 149 21.94 1.91 -1.62
C THR A 149 21.86 1.11 -2.92
N GLU A 150 22.22 1.72 -4.05
CA GLU A 150 22.26 1.01 -5.35
C GLU A 150 23.22 -0.19 -5.35
N GLU A 151 24.30 -0.14 -4.58
CA GLU A 151 25.26 -1.22 -4.44
C GLU A 151 24.71 -2.38 -3.60
N GLU A 152 24.07 -2.07 -2.49
CA GLU A 152 23.38 -3.06 -1.65
C GLU A 152 22.22 -3.71 -2.40
N LEU A 153 21.45 -2.93 -3.17
CA LEU A 153 20.31 -3.42 -3.94
C LEU A 153 20.72 -4.47 -4.98
N LYS A 154 21.90 -4.33 -5.61
CA LYS A 154 22.44 -5.31 -6.57
C LYS A 154 22.74 -6.67 -5.96
N ASN A 155 23.05 -6.71 -4.66
CA ASN A 155 23.41 -7.92 -3.92
C ASN A 155 22.25 -8.46 -3.08
N LEU A 156 21.10 -7.76 -3.09
CA LEU A 156 19.92 -8.14 -2.32
C LEU A 156 19.02 -9.02 -3.18
N ASP A 157 18.65 -10.19 -2.65
CA ASP A 157 17.60 -11.01 -3.25
C ASP A 157 16.23 -10.40 -2.86
N TYR A 158 15.55 -9.81 -3.84
CA TYR A 158 14.24 -9.20 -3.63
C TYR A 158 13.33 -9.40 -4.83
N ARG A 159 12.03 -9.34 -4.60
CA ARG A 159 11.00 -9.45 -5.65
C ARG A 159 10.46 -8.09 -6.03
N SER A 160 10.37 -7.85 -7.33
CA SER A 160 9.69 -6.68 -7.88
C SER A 160 9.00 -7.04 -9.20
N LYS A 161 7.79 -6.53 -9.39
CA LYS A 161 7.04 -6.66 -10.68
C LYS A 161 7.52 -5.66 -11.73
N LYS A 162 8.36 -4.69 -11.37
CA LYS A 162 8.87 -3.63 -12.24
C LYS A 162 10.38 -3.49 -12.02
N GLU A 163 11.08 -3.04 -13.06
CA GLU A 163 12.44 -2.51 -12.86
C GLU A 163 12.35 -1.28 -11.96
N LEU A 164 13.11 -1.31 -10.86
CA LEU A 164 13.14 -0.26 -9.87
C LEU A 164 14.35 0.63 -10.12
N SER A 165 14.16 1.93 -10.10
CA SER A 165 15.22 2.93 -10.19
C SER A 165 15.03 4.00 -9.12
N GLY A 166 16.13 4.56 -8.63
CA GLY A 166 16.12 5.59 -7.59
C GLY A 166 15.97 5.00 -6.20
N TRP A 167 15.17 5.65 -5.36
CA TRP A 167 14.97 5.25 -3.96
C TRP A 167 14.02 4.06 -3.87
N VAL A 168 14.60 2.87 -3.69
CA VAL A 168 13.84 1.61 -3.56
C VAL A 168 13.58 1.32 -2.09
N ARG A 169 12.32 1.15 -1.74
CA ARG A 169 11.89 0.72 -0.41
C ARG A 169 11.77 -0.79 -0.38
N ILE A 170 12.56 -1.43 0.46
CA ILE A 170 12.46 -2.87 0.73
C ILE A 170 11.64 -3.11 1.99
N VAL A 171 10.76 -4.08 1.91
CA VAL A 171 9.99 -4.61 3.05
C VAL A 171 10.39 -6.07 3.20
N ARG A 172 11.01 -6.40 4.33
CA ARG A 172 11.46 -7.75 4.67
C ARG A 172 10.56 -8.32 5.75
N PHE A 173 10.00 -9.48 5.45
CA PHE A 173 9.34 -10.33 6.44
C PHE A 173 10.36 -11.35 6.94
N PRO A 174 10.41 -11.64 8.25
CA PRO A 174 11.32 -12.62 8.84
C PRO A 174 10.92 -14.05 8.47
#